data_269be17f282e3d425fdea88605f29051
#
_entry.id   269be17f282e3d425fdea88605f29051
#
_cell.length_a   1.000
_cell.length_b   1.000
_cell.length_c   1.000
_cell.angle_alpha   90.00
_cell.angle_beta   90.00
_cell.angle_gamma   90.00
#
_symmetry.space_group_name_H-M   'P 1'
#
loop_
_entity.id
_entity.type
_entity.pdbx_description
1 polymer ?
#
loop_
_entity_poly.entity_id
_entity_poly.type
_entity_poly.pdbx_seq_one_letter_code
_entity_poly.pdbx_strand_id
1 'polypeptide(L)'
;HICMDIRDKMHYPELGPFDIVINNAGVQNNNDIDVNLKGTIDITEKYGIHPGIRAVLMIGSASGHNGSEFPEYVASKGGVLSYTKNIALRIAKYGATCNSLDFGGVLTELNKPVMEDKVLWNEIMEQTPLKRWMTVEEAADWAYFMTVTNRFCTGQNILIVCHKEPAFLISPSQDLQHICF
;
A
#
# COMPACT_ATOMS: atom_id res chain seq x y z
N HIS A 1 20.74 8.85 1.27
CA HIS A 1 20.02 7.95 0.36
C HIS A 1 20.80 6.65 0.23
N ILE A 2 20.14 5.52 0.47
CA ILE A 2 20.73 4.17 0.33
C ILE A 2 19.85 3.42 -0.68
N CYS A 3 20.47 2.85 -1.70
CA CYS A 3 19.80 1.98 -2.65
C CYS A 3 19.98 0.53 -2.18
N MET A 4 18.85 -0.20 -2.01
CA MET A 4 18.88 -1.62 -1.64
C MET A 4 17.68 -2.34 -2.23
N ASP A 5 17.81 -3.64 -2.42
CA ASP A 5 16.69 -4.52 -2.75
C ASP A 5 16.07 -5.05 -1.44
N ILE A 6 14.79 -4.78 -1.21
CA ILE A 6 14.10 -5.21 0.02
C ILE A 6 13.86 -6.72 0.09
N ARG A 7 14.18 -7.49 -0.97
CA ARG A 7 14.17 -8.96 -0.95
C ARG A 7 15.46 -9.55 -0.39
N ASP A 8 16.53 -8.75 -0.34
CA ASP A 8 17.86 -9.19 0.07
C ASP A 8 18.18 -8.78 1.52
N LYS A 9 17.48 -9.40 2.44
CA LYS A 9 17.63 -9.10 3.88
C LYS A 9 19.01 -9.37 4.44
N MET A 10 19.82 -10.20 3.78
CA MET A 10 21.19 -10.48 4.22
C MET A 10 22.11 -9.27 4.08
N HIS A 11 21.79 -8.35 3.16
CA HIS A 11 22.55 -7.14 2.91
C HIS A 11 21.87 -5.87 3.42
N TYR A 12 20.86 -5.99 4.29
CA TYR A 12 20.26 -4.81 4.92
C TYR A 12 21.30 -4.10 5.79
N PRO A 13 21.53 -2.80 5.55
CA PRO A 13 22.52 -2.03 6.31
C PRO A 13 22.13 -1.92 7.79
N GLU A 14 23.13 -1.76 8.66
CA GLU A 14 22.88 -1.45 10.06
C GLU A 14 22.58 0.04 10.19
N LEU A 15 21.31 0.36 10.33
CA LEU A 15 20.76 1.73 10.41
C LEU A 15 19.80 1.86 11.58
N GLY A 16 19.53 3.09 11.95
CA GLY A 16 18.54 3.42 12.97
C GLY A 16 19.17 3.65 14.37
N PRO A 17 18.35 3.68 15.42
CA PRO A 17 16.90 3.46 15.39
C PRO A 17 16.13 4.56 14.63
N PHE A 18 15.00 4.23 14.02
CA PHE A 18 14.13 5.16 13.31
C PHE A 18 12.88 5.46 14.13
N ASP A 19 12.41 6.71 14.14
CA ASP A 19 11.14 7.06 14.79
C ASP A 19 9.93 6.61 13.94
N ILE A 20 10.08 6.59 12.63
CA ILE A 20 9.02 6.30 11.66
C ILE A 20 9.56 5.36 10.58
N VAL A 21 8.80 4.33 10.28
CA VAL A 21 9.05 3.44 9.12
C VAL A 21 7.84 3.49 8.19
N ILE A 22 8.08 3.80 6.92
CA ILE A 22 7.05 3.81 5.87
C ILE A 22 7.40 2.73 4.84
N ASN A 23 6.61 1.67 4.81
CA ASN A 23 6.74 0.58 3.85
C ASN A 23 6.00 0.95 2.56
N ASN A 24 6.68 1.69 1.68
CA ASN A 24 6.14 2.16 0.40
C ASN A 24 6.63 1.34 -0.80
N ALA A 25 7.76 0.65 -0.69
CA ALA A 25 8.28 -0.15 -1.78
C ALA A 25 7.28 -1.22 -2.22
N GLY A 26 6.97 -1.26 -3.50
CA GLY A 26 6.01 -2.20 -4.04
C GLY A 26 6.10 -2.29 -5.56
N VAL A 27 5.62 -3.39 -6.08
CA VAL A 27 5.57 -3.72 -7.51
C VAL A 27 4.22 -4.32 -7.86
N GLN A 28 3.92 -4.37 -9.15
CA GLN A 28 2.80 -5.10 -9.71
C GLN A 28 3.31 -5.91 -10.89
N ASN A 29 3.90 -7.07 -10.57
CA ASN A 29 4.53 -7.98 -11.53
C ASN A 29 4.68 -9.38 -10.89
N ASN A 30 5.47 -10.26 -11.46
CA ASN A 30 5.64 -11.64 -10.93
C ASN A 30 6.47 -11.73 -9.62
N ASN A 31 6.78 -10.60 -8.96
CA ASN A 31 7.50 -10.56 -7.68
C ASN A 31 6.64 -9.98 -6.54
N ASP A 32 5.34 -9.92 -6.71
CA ASP A 32 4.43 -9.24 -5.78
C ASP A 32 4.53 -9.79 -4.36
N ILE A 33 4.54 -11.10 -4.20
CA ILE A 33 4.66 -11.73 -2.88
C ILE A 33 6.03 -11.43 -2.24
N ASP A 34 7.10 -11.53 -3.01
CA ASP A 34 8.45 -11.35 -2.46
C ASP A 34 8.76 -9.90 -2.12
N VAL A 35 8.33 -8.96 -2.94
CA VAL A 35 8.55 -7.52 -2.69
C VAL A 35 7.50 -6.96 -1.74
N ASN A 36 6.20 -7.02 -2.12
CA ASN A 36 5.15 -6.29 -1.42
C ASN A 36 4.88 -6.86 -0.03
N LEU A 37 5.01 -8.17 0.16
CA LEU A 37 4.71 -8.81 1.44
C LEU A 37 5.97 -9.22 2.21
N LYS A 38 6.81 -10.11 1.68
CA LYS A 38 8.00 -10.59 2.40
C LYS A 38 8.99 -9.45 2.67
N GLY A 39 9.28 -8.61 1.66
CA GLY A 39 10.15 -7.45 1.83
C GLY A 39 9.62 -6.47 2.87
N THR A 40 8.31 -6.20 2.85
CA THR A 40 7.65 -5.36 3.88
C THR A 40 7.80 -5.96 5.28
N ILE A 41 7.62 -7.28 5.42
CA ILE A 41 7.83 -7.98 6.69
C ILE A 41 9.28 -7.83 7.14
N ASP A 42 10.24 -8.17 6.30
CA ASP A 42 11.67 -8.17 6.65
C ASP A 42 12.17 -6.76 7.03
N ILE A 43 11.76 -5.71 6.32
CA ILE A 43 12.05 -4.30 6.66
C ILE A 43 11.44 -3.94 8.01
N THR A 44 10.18 -4.28 8.23
CA THR A 44 9.50 -3.93 9.48
C THR A 44 10.09 -4.67 10.68
N GLU A 45 10.40 -5.96 10.54
CA GLU A 45 11.04 -6.73 11.60
C GLU A 45 12.42 -6.16 11.98
N LYS A 46 13.19 -5.70 11.00
CA LYS A 46 14.52 -5.13 11.27
C LYS A 46 14.47 -3.72 11.84
N TYR A 47 13.62 -2.84 11.30
CA TYR A 47 13.71 -1.41 11.59
C TYR A 47 12.48 -0.83 12.30
N GLY A 48 11.36 -1.55 12.36
CA GLY A 48 10.08 -1.03 12.85
C GLY A 48 9.69 -1.50 14.26
N ILE A 49 10.47 -2.39 14.91
CA ILE A 49 10.08 -2.98 16.18
C ILE A 49 11.14 -2.75 17.24
N HIS A 50 11.10 -1.59 17.88
CA HIS A 50 12.00 -1.22 18.98
C HIS A 50 11.39 -0.09 19.83
N PRO A 51 11.90 0.16 21.05
CA PRO A 51 11.29 1.13 21.99
C PRO A 51 11.23 2.58 21.50
N GLY A 52 12.06 2.96 20.52
CA GLY A 52 12.07 4.32 19.97
C GLY A 52 11.11 4.54 18.81
N ILE A 53 10.48 3.48 18.29
CA ILE A 53 9.52 3.62 17.20
C ILE A 53 8.29 4.42 17.63
N ARG A 54 7.77 5.27 16.77
CA ARG A 54 6.56 6.06 16.99
C ARG A 54 5.45 5.67 16.03
N ALA A 55 5.78 5.39 14.79
CA ALA A 55 4.80 4.98 13.79
C ALA A 55 5.40 4.04 12.75
N VAL A 56 4.63 3.03 12.37
CA VAL A 56 4.86 2.21 11.18
C VAL A 56 3.68 2.42 10.23
N LEU A 57 3.95 2.72 8.99
CA LEU A 57 2.94 2.89 7.95
C LEU A 57 3.17 1.86 6.85
N MET A 58 2.11 1.17 6.49
CA MET A 58 2.08 0.26 5.35
C MET A 58 1.34 0.91 4.19
N ILE A 59 1.86 0.78 2.98
CA ILE A 59 1.12 1.15 1.77
C ILE A 59 0.45 -0.11 1.21
N GLY A 60 -0.85 -0.19 1.52
CA GLY A 60 -1.72 -1.25 1.05
C GLY A 60 -2.25 -1.00 -0.36
N SER A 61 -3.45 -1.50 -0.62
CA SER A 61 -4.20 -1.26 -1.87
C SER A 61 -5.68 -1.57 -1.63
N ALA A 62 -6.56 -0.90 -2.38
CA ALA A 62 -7.96 -1.26 -2.47
C ALA A 62 -8.15 -2.72 -2.90
N SER A 63 -7.25 -3.24 -3.75
CA SER A 63 -7.26 -4.64 -4.21
C SER A 63 -7.10 -5.65 -3.07
N GLY A 64 -6.42 -5.29 -1.99
CA GLY A 64 -6.32 -6.14 -0.80
C GLY A 64 -7.66 -6.29 -0.05
N HIS A 65 -8.62 -5.37 -0.26
CA HIS A 65 -9.96 -5.44 0.33
C HIS A 65 -10.97 -6.14 -0.57
N ASN A 66 -10.93 -5.84 -1.87
CA ASN A 66 -11.98 -6.25 -2.80
C ASN A 66 -11.61 -7.44 -3.69
N GLY A 67 -10.33 -7.84 -3.70
CA GLY A 67 -9.85 -8.96 -4.49
C GLY A 67 -9.75 -8.69 -6.00
N SER A 68 -9.87 -7.45 -6.44
CA SER A 68 -9.68 -7.07 -7.84
C SER A 68 -8.19 -7.02 -8.21
N GLU A 69 -7.84 -7.32 -9.45
CA GLU A 69 -6.51 -7.34 -10.06
C GLU A 69 -5.81 -8.71 -10.04
N PHE A 70 -4.48 -8.71 -10.21
CA PHE A 70 -3.68 -9.94 -10.35
C PHE A 70 -3.63 -10.74 -9.05
N PRO A 71 -3.74 -12.09 -9.11
CA PRO A 71 -3.86 -12.94 -7.92
C PRO A 71 -2.72 -12.75 -6.90
N GLU A 72 -1.46 -12.68 -7.34
CA GLU A 72 -0.32 -12.51 -6.44
C GLU A 72 -0.29 -11.11 -5.83
N TYR A 73 -0.64 -10.07 -6.60
CA TYR A 73 -0.76 -8.72 -6.10
C TYR A 73 -1.83 -8.63 -5.02
N VAL A 74 -3.04 -9.12 -5.30
CA VAL A 74 -4.15 -9.16 -4.34
C VAL A 74 -3.74 -9.91 -3.07
N ALA A 75 -3.14 -11.09 -3.20
CA ALA A 75 -2.69 -11.88 -2.07
C ALA A 75 -1.61 -11.14 -1.26
N SER A 76 -0.66 -10.49 -1.94
CA SER A 76 0.38 -9.70 -1.28
C SER A 76 -0.20 -8.54 -0.48
N LYS A 77 -1.11 -7.77 -1.08
CA LYS A 77 -1.75 -6.61 -0.42
C LYS A 77 -2.70 -7.04 0.70
N GLY A 78 -3.48 -8.11 0.53
CA GLY A 78 -4.28 -8.72 1.61
C GLY A 78 -3.41 -9.18 2.79
N GLY A 79 -2.23 -9.75 2.51
CA GLY A 79 -1.22 -10.09 3.52
C GLY A 79 -0.73 -8.86 4.29
N VAL A 80 -0.46 -7.73 3.60
CA VAL A 80 -0.06 -6.45 4.22
C VAL A 80 -1.15 -5.94 5.17
N LEU A 81 -2.44 -6.00 4.78
CA LEU A 81 -3.56 -5.58 5.64
C LEU A 81 -3.59 -6.36 6.96
N SER A 82 -3.41 -7.68 6.89
CA SER A 82 -3.37 -8.53 8.08
C SER A 82 -2.10 -8.29 8.91
N TYR A 83 -0.95 -8.11 8.26
CA TYR A 83 0.32 -7.83 8.92
C TYR A 83 0.32 -6.49 9.65
N THR A 84 -0.36 -5.46 9.10
CA THR A 84 -0.58 -4.17 9.77
C THR A 84 -1.14 -4.35 11.18
N LYS A 85 -2.17 -5.18 11.34
CA LYS A 85 -2.80 -5.47 12.64
C LYS A 85 -1.86 -6.20 13.58
N ASN A 86 -1.07 -7.14 13.05
CA ASN A 86 -0.07 -7.86 13.85
C ASN A 86 0.99 -6.90 14.41
N ILE A 87 1.53 -6.02 13.58
CA ILE A 87 2.52 -5.03 14.03
C ILE A 87 1.92 -4.06 15.04
N ALA A 88 0.70 -3.57 14.81
CA ALA A 88 0.01 -2.68 15.74
C ALA A 88 -0.04 -3.25 17.17
N LEU A 89 -0.38 -4.53 17.31
CA LEU A 89 -0.39 -5.22 18.60
C LEU A 89 1.01 -5.31 19.24
N ARG A 90 2.03 -5.56 18.43
CA ARG A 90 3.41 -5.80 18.91
C ARG A 90 4.11 -4.52 19.35
N ILE A 91 3.85 -3.37 18.70
CA ILE A 91 4.48 -2.08 19.02
C ILE A 91 3.64 -1.22 19.98
N ALA A 92 2.40 -1.60 20.28
CA ALA A 92 1.54 -0.89 21.22
C ALA A 92 2.19 -0.67 22.59
N LYS A 93 2.98 -1.63 23.07
CA LYS A 93 3.75 -1.52 24.31
C LYS A 93 4.76 -0.37 24.34
N TYR A 94 5.12 0.17 23.17
CA TYR A 94 6.00 1.33 23.02
C TYR A 94 5.21 2.64 22.85
N GLY A 95 3.87 2.60 22.90
CA GLY A 95 3.01 3.74 22.61
C GLY A 95 2.98 4.13 21.11
N ALA A 96 3.43 3.22 20.24
CA ALA A 96 3.53 3.42 18.80
C ALA A 96 2.27 2.98 18.05
N THR A 97 2.05 3.53 16.86
CA THR A 97 0.93 3.18 15.99
C THR A 97 1.40 2.44 14.74
N CYS A 98 0.58 1.51 14.24
CA CYS A 98 0.77 0.90 12.92
C CYS A 98 -0.56 0.88 12.20
N ASN A 99 -0.60 1.43 10.97
CA ASN A 99 -1.79 1.46 10.14
C ASN A 99 -1.40 1.22 8.67
N SER A 100 -2.36 0.90 7.82
CA SER A 100 -2.17 0.94 6.39
C SER A 100 -3.01 2.04 5.73
N LEU A 101 -2.48 2.60 4.65
CA LEU A 101 -3.22 3.43 3.70
C LEU A 101 -3.40 2.62 2.43
N ASP A 102 -4.64 2.32 2.12
CA ASP A 102 -5.02 1.38 1.09
C ASP A 102 -5.62 2.15 -0.07
N PHE A 103 -4.72 2.64 -0.93
CA PHE A 103 -5.08 3.52 -2.02
C PHE A 103 -5.78 2.78 -3.17
N GLY A 104 -6.73 3.48 -3.82
CA GLY A 104 -7.17 3.19 -5.16
C GLY A 104 -6.23 3.81 -6.20
N GLY A 105 -6.80 4.42 -7.25
CA GLY A 105 -5.99 5.04 -8.31
C GLY A 105 -5.25 6.29 -7.82
N VAL A 106 -3.92 6.30 -8.01
CA VAL A 106 -3.03 7.44 -7.74
C VAL A 106 -2.26 7.76 -9.02
N LEU A 107 -2.09 9.05 -9.31
CA LEU A 107 -1.39 9.55 -10.50
C LEU A 107 0.12 9.35 -10.34
N THR A 108 0.61 8.17 -10.73
CA THR A 108 2.02 7.75 -10.65
C THR A 108 2.52 7.24 -11.99
N GLU A 109 3.83 7.14 -12.14
CA GLU A 109 4.45 6.53 -13.33
C GLU A 109 4.02 5.06 -13.53
N LEU A 110 3.77 4.32 -12.45
CA LEU A 110 3.29 2.94 -12.51
C LEU A 110 1.94 2.84 -13.24
N ASN A 111 1.08 3.84 -13.05
CA ASN A 111 -0.27 3.89 -13.61
C ASN A 111 -0.34 4.62 -14.97
N LYS A 112 0.80 5.06 -15.52
CA LYS A 112 0.86 5.77 -16.77
C LYS A 112 0.21 5.03 -17.95
N PRO A 113 0.40 3.70 -18.15
CA PRO A 113 -0.26 2.98 -19.22
C PRO A 113 -1.80 3.09 -19.18
N VAL A 114 -2.40 3.07 -18.00
CA VAL A 114 -3.85 3.23 -17.82
C VAL A 114 -4.29 4.66 -18.14
N MET A 115 -3.53 5.65 -17.70
CA MET A 115 -3.83 7.07 -17.94
C MET A 115 -3.71 7.47 -19.43
N GLU A 116 -2.84 6.80 -20.18
CA GLU A 116 -2.61 7.06 -21.60
C GLU A 116 -3.63 6.35 -22.51
N ASP A 117 -4.27 5.28 -22.04
CA ASP A 117 -5.39 4.62 -22.73
C ASP A 117 -6.67 5.44 -22.51
N LYS A 118 -7.03 6.24 -23.49
CA LYS A 118 -8.19 7.16 -23.41
C LYS A 118 -9.53 6.44 -23.23
N VAL A 119 -9.68 5.23 -23.78
CA VAL A 119 -10.93 4.47 -23.66
C VAL A 119 -11.06 3.97 -22.22
N LEU A 120 -10.06 3.25 -21.77
CA LEU A 120 -10.01 2.72 -20.40
C LEU A 120 -10.09 3.85 -19.36
N TRP A 121 -9.34 4.95 -19.56
CA TRP A 121 -9.39 6.10 -18.67
C TRP A 121 -10.78 6.71 -18.55
N ASN A 122 -11.50 6.88 -19.65
CA ASN A 122 -12.86 7.41 -19.62
C ASN A 122 -13.82 6.47 -18.89
N GLU A 123 -13.72 5.17 -19.11
CA GLU A 123 -14.54 4.17 -18.40
C GLU A 123 -14.29 4.22 -16.88
N ILE A 124 -13.04 4.31 -16.47
CA ILE A 124 -12.67 4.47 -15.06
C ILE A 124 -13.23 5.78 -14.50
N MET A 125 -13.08 6.89 -15.23
CA MET A 125 -13.57 8.20 -14.79
C MET A 125 -15.10 8.25 -14.68
N GLU A 126 -15.82 7.53 -15.53
CA GLU A 126 -17.28 7.43 -15.40
C GLU A 126 -17.71 6.80 -14.08
N GLN A 127 -16.97 5.82 -13.61
CA GLN A 127 -17.21 5.13 -12.33
C GLN A 127 -16.59 5.85 -11.11
N THR A 128 -15.73 6.84 -11.35
CA THR A 128 -15.05 7.60 -10.29
C THR A 128 -15.87 8.86 -9.95
N PRO A 129 -16.48 8.96 -8.73
CA PRO A 129 -17.34 10.07 -8.37
C PRO A 129 -16.70 11.45 -8.50
N LEU A 130 -15.44 11.63 -8.08
CA LEU A 130 -14.70 12.89 -8.20
C LEU A 130 -14.11 13.13 -9.59
N LYS A 131 -14.30 12.18 -10.54
CA LYS A 131 -13.81 12.28 -11.92
C LYS A 131 -12.30 12.54 -12.04
N ARG A 132 -11.55 12.07 -11.06
CA ARG A 132 -10.09 12.13 -11.03
C ARG A 132 -9.52 11.08 -10.09
N TRP A 133 -8.28 10.69 -10.31
CA TRP A 133 -7.50 9.97 -9.33
C TRP A 133 -6.81 10.92 -8.34
N MET A 134 -6.34 10.37 -7.25
CA MET A 134 -5.57 11.05 -6.21
C MET A 134 -4.21 11.51 -6.76
N THR A 135 -3.75 12.68 -6.33
CA THR A 135 -2.36 13.10 -6.61
C THR A 135 -1.39 12.49 -5.61
N VAL A 136 -0.10 12.52 -5.95
CA VAL A 136 0.94 12.02 -5.03
C VAL A 136 1.07 12.89 -3.78
N GLU A 137 0.78 14.18 -3.89
CA GLU A 137 0.76 15.12 -2.76
C GLU A 137 -0.37 14.80 -1.80
N GLU A 138 -1.57 14.52 -2.30
CA GLU A 138 -2.71 14.11 -1.47
C GLU A 138 -2.42 12.78 -0.74
N ALA A 139 -1.75 11.83 -1.41
CA ALA A 139 -1.32 10.58 -0.76
C ALA A 139 -0.24 10.84 0.32
N ALA A 140 0.68 11.77 0.07
CA ALA A 140 1.70 12.16 1.03
C ALA A 140 1.11 12.86 2.26
N ASP A 141 0.07 13.69 2.10
CA ASP A 141 -0.64 14.33 3.22
C ASP A 141 -1.28 13.29 4.15
N TRP A 142 -1.88 12.24 3.60
CA TRP A 142 -2.38 11.12 4.39
C TRP A 142 -1.26 10.38 5.13
N ALA A 143 -0.13 10.12 4.46
CA ALA A 143 1.02 9.48 5.08
C ALA A 143 1.60 10.33 6.21
N TYR A 144 1.71 11.64 6.02
CA TYR A 144 2.14 12.58 7.05
C TYR A 144 1.19 12.58 8.24
N PHE A 145 -0.12 12.68 7.98
CA PHE A 145 -1.11 12.64 9.05
C PHE A 145 -0.99 11.36 9.88
N MET A 146 -0.91 10.20 9.24
CA MET A 146 -0.89 8.91 9.94
C MET A 146 0.42 8.65 10.69
N THR A 147 1.53 9.23 10.27
CA THR A 147 2.85 8.98 10.90
C THR A 147 3.29 10.07 11.87
N VAL A 148 2.87 11.32 11.62
CA VAL A 148 3.33 12.48 12.41
C VAL A 148 2.25 13.03 13.33
N THR A 149 1.01 13.17 12.83
CA THR A 149 -0.08 13.82 13.57
C THR A 149 -0.88 12.83 14.41
N ASN A 150 -1.18 11.66 13.86
CA ASN A 150 -1.95 10.61 14.55
C ASN A 150 -1.22 10.10 15.80
N ARG A 151 -1.97 9.99 16.90
CA ARG A 151 -1.45 9.51 18.21
C ARG A 151 -2.27 8.37 18.80
N PHE A 152 -3.39 8.03 18.18
CA PHE A 152 -4.37 7.11 18.76
C PHE A 152 -4.81 5.99 17.82
N CYS A 153 -5.07 6.32 16.55
CA CYS A 153 -5.51 5.34 15.57
C CYS A 153 -4.39 4.34 15.30
N THR A 154 -4.65 3.05 15.55
CA THR A 154 -3.70 1.96 15.31
C THR A 154 -4.42 0.68 14.91
N GLY A 155 -3.78 -0.18 14.14
CA GLY A 155 -4.33 -1.44 13.66
C GLY A 155 -5.41 -1.27 12.59
N GLN A 156 -5.53 -0.09 11.98
CA GLN A 156 -6.55 0.19 10.98
C GLN A 156 -5.99 0.08 9.57
N ASN A 157 -6.83 -0.46 8.70
CA ASN A 157 -6.63 -0.49 7.26
C ASN A 157 -7.56 0.58 6.67
N ILE A 158 -6.97 1.70 6.23
CA ILE A 158 -7.73 2.89 5.84
C ILE A 158 -7.86 2.90 4.32
N LEU A 159 -9.03 2.54 3.85
CA LEU A 159 -9.34 2.54 2.43
C LEU A 159 -9.56 3.98 1.94
N ILE A 160 -8.71 4.40 1.00
CA ILE A 160 -8.73 5.74 0.42
C ILE A 160 -8.98 5.64 -1.08
N VAL A 161 -10.23 5.67 -1.44
CA VAL A 161 -10.68 5.50 -2.81
C VAL A 161 -11.71 6.57 -3.17
N CYS A 162 -11.77 6.88 -4.45
CA CYS A 162 -12.83 7.68 -5.00
C CYS A 162 -13.54 6.86 -6.08
N HIS A 163 -14.27 5.83 -5.66
CA HIS A 163 -15.14 5.12 -6.58
C HIS A 163 -16.34 4.53 -5.84
N LYS A 164 -17.37 4.21 -6.59
CA LYS A 164 -18.48 3.38 -6.13
C LYS A 164 -17.91 1.97 -5.93
N GLU A 165 -18.20 1.33 -4.78
CA GLU A 165 -17.80 -0.07 -4.61
C GLU A 165 -18.15 -0.88 -5.86
N PRO A 166 -17.22 -1.62 -6.44
CA PRO A 166 -17.53 -2.40 -7.62
C PRO A 166 -18.60 -3.42 -7.26
N ALA A 167 -19.78 -3.28 -7.82
CA ALA A 167 -20.59 -4.46 -8.07
C ALA A 167 -19.71 -5.36 -8.94
N PHE A 168 -19.45 -6.60 -8.50
CA PHE A 168 -18.66 -7.60 -9.20
C PHE A 168 -19.02 -7.61 -10.71
N LEU A 169 -18.26 -6.90 -11.53
CA LEU A 169 -18.31 -7.02 -12.97
C LEU A 169 -17.12 -7.86 -13.41
N ILE A 170 -17.21 -9.16 -13.13
CA ILE A 170 -16.46 -10.14 -13.93
C ILE A 170 -17.15 -10.18 -15.28
N SER A 171 -16.66 -9.41 -16.24
CA SER A 171 -16.99 -9.63 -17.63
C SER A 171 -16.25 -10.89 -18.10
N PRO A 172 -16.94 -11.94 -18.60
CA PRO A 172 -16.30 -13.20 -18.96
C PRO A 172 -15.41 -13.17 -20.21
N SER A 173 -15.11 -12.03 -20.80
CA SER A 173 -14.56 -11.95 -22.14
C SER A 173 -13.52 -10.85 -22.40
N GLN A 174 -12.76 -10.43 -21.40
CA GLN A 174 -11.59 -9.59 -21.67
C GLN A 174 -10.38 -10.11 -20.92
N ASP A 175 -9.28 -10.31 -21.65
CA ASP A 175 -7.96 -10.58 -21.09
C ASP A 175 -7.64 -9.55 -20.02
N LEU A 176 -7.63 -9.97 -18.75
CA LEU A 176 -7.40 -9.14 -17.56
C LEU A 176 -5.96 -8.62 -17.45
N GLN A 177 -5.28 -8.39 -18.58
CA GLN A 177 -3.87 -7.97 -18.55
C GLN A 177 -3.65 -6.49 -18.28
N HIS A 178 -4.68 -5.64 -18.19
CA HIS A 178 -4.47 -4.18 -18.17
C HIS A 178 -5.45 -3.35 -17.31
N ILE A 179 -6.13 -3.91 -16.31
CA ILE A 179 -7.02 -3.10 -15.47
C ILE A 179 -6.41 -2.93 -14.07
N CYS A 180 -5.71 -1.82 -13.84
CA CYS A 180 -5.34 -1.35 -12.52
C CYS A 180 -6.47 -0.48 -11.94
N PHE A 181 -7.10 -0.94 -10.89
CA PHE A 181 -8.01 -0.15 -10.06
C PHE A 181 -7.33 0.30 -8.79
#